data_48a12c4ac71ea0d482bbd08867e61340
#
_entry.id   48a12c4ac71ea0d482bbd08867e61340
#
_cell.length_a   1.000
_cell.length_b   1.000
_cell.length_c   1.000
_cell.angle_alpha   90.00
_cell.angle_beta   90.00
_cell.angle_gamma   90.00
#
_symmetry.space_group_name_H-M   'P 1'
#
loop_
_entity.id
_entity.type
_entity.pdbx_description
1 polymer ?
#
loop_
_entity_poly.entity_id
_entity_poly.type
_entity_poly.pdbx_seq_one_letter_code
_entity_poly.pdbx_strand_id
1 'polypeptide(L)'
;MLLLFFLNFLYFSHAVFIDKYRDYKDYKYYELTGSREGLENLKKFMLNVDESLIHSESLNKSEIILSPHLVSLFREAVKKENLKVKILHDDISEIIRLEKGNTRRRIKKFSWNSYYDVNDIHQFILNTTKVNPEWTELIVAGQSYEGRKILGLRINTPYENGQRETGKPVFFIESGIHAREWIAPATTTYFINQLLTSRDPDIRRLRDQFDWRIFPTVNPDGYHYSYNVDRYWRKTRSLSSNGCRGADPNRNWDYNWGQHSASSRPCDYQLYAGSKPFSEIETRTLSKYISSIDNLLFYVAFHSYASLLLLPYSDSVEHVDNYDDLVQIGQRSIEYGSRVNGEKYDGPGTAAETLYKASGGSMDWVRYALKTPLVYTYELRGSSFHWPPEKIPEQGDEVVQMMLGLADGAKELGYY
;
A
#
# COMPACT_ATOMS: atom_id res chain seq x y z
N MET A 1 50.39 37.03 -30.26
CA MET A 1 49.21 36.31 -30.81
C MET A 1 48.70 35.39 -29.74
N LEU A 2 47.80 35.90 -28.88
CA LEU A 2 47.21 35.15 -27.75
C LEU A 2 45.92 34.45 -28.24
N LEU A 3 45.88 33.12 -28.14
CA LEU A 3 44.66 32.32 -28.33
C LEU A 3 43.90 32.30 -27.02
N LEU A 4 42.76 32.92 -27.00
CA LEU A 4 41.76 32.82 -25.91
C LEU A 4 40.92 31.56 -26.12
N PHE A 5 41.08 30.55 -25.24
CA PHE A 5 40.17 29.43 -25.13
C PHE A 5 38.95 29.87 -24.33
N PHE A 6 37.81 30.00 -24.98
CA PHE A 6 36.51 30.09 -24.32
C PHE A 6 36.04 28.68 -23.86
N LEU A 7 36.15 28.39 -22.59
CA LEU A 7 35.48 27.26 -21.96
C LEU A 7 34.00 27.63 -21.75
N ASN A 8 33.15 27.13 -22.63
CA ASN A 8 31.71 27.13 -22.41
C ASN A 8 31.36 26.12 -21.28
N PHE A 9 31.23 26.59 -20.07
CA PHE A 9 30.55 25.87 -19.01
C PHE A 9 29.04 25.92 -19.30
N LEU A 10 28.51 24.85 -19.91
CA LEU A 10 27.08 24.58 -19.91
C LEU A 10 26.65 24.24 -18.49
N TYR A 11 26.18 25.24 -17.77
CA TYR A 11 25.37 25.03 -16.57
C TYR A 11 24.07 24.37 -17.01
N PHE A 12 24.00 23.04 -16.87
CA PHE A 12 22.71 22.36 -16.78
C PHE A 12 22.06 22.82 -15.46
N SER A 13 21.26 23.87 -15.53
CA SER A 13 20.32 24.16 -14.47
C SER A 13 19.34 22.99 -14.42
N HIS A 14 19.54 22.10 -13.46
CA HIS A 14 18.48 21.19 -13.03
C HIS A 14 17.38 22.11 -12.51
N ALA A 15 16.38 22.40 -13.33
CA ALA A 15 15.14 22.97 -12.85
C ALA A 15 14.58 21.96 -11.87
N VAL A 16 14.77 22.20 -10.59
CA VAL A 16 14.03 21.49 -9.53
C VAL A 16 12.60 21.91 -9.73
N PHE A 17 11.82 21.06 -10.40
CA PHE A 17 10.36 21.21 -10.39
C PHE A 17 9.94 21.02 -8.94
N ILE A 18 9.76 22.11 -8.23
CA ILE A 18 9.10 22.11 -6.92
C ILE A 18 7.65 21.80 -7.25
N ASP A 19 7.24 20.55 -7.06
CA ASP A 19 5.85 20.14 -7.17
C ASP A 19 5.05 21.02 -6.20
N LYS A 20 4.15 21.84 -6.74
CA LYS A 20 3.34 22.75 -5.94
C LYS A 20 2.36 21.91 -5.12
N TYR A 21 2.27 22.19 -3.81
CA TYR A 21 1.24 21.59 -2.94
C TYR A 21 -0.14 21.74 -3.59
N ARG A 22 -0.86 20.63 -3.73
CA ARG A 22 -2.23 20.63 -4.23
C ARG A 22 -3.15 21.04 -3.08
N ASP A 23 -3.68 22.24 -3.18
CA ASP A 23 -4.70 22.73 -2.25
C ASP A 23 -6.04 22.08 -2.62
N TYR A 24 -6.55 21.26 -1.72
CA TYR A 24 -7.85 20.58 -1.86
C TYR A 24 -9.01 21.38 -1.28
N LYS A 25 -8.81 22.67 -0.99
CA LYS A 25 -9.87 23.55 -0.50
C LYS A 25 -11.03 23.57 -1.50
N ASP A 26 -12.25 23.42 -0.97
CA ASP A 26 -13.51 23.38 -1.72
C ASP A 26 -13.63 22.20 -2.73
N TYR A 27 -12.67 21.26 -2.78
CA TYR A 27 -12.84 20.05 -3.54
C TYR A 27 -13.89 19.16 -2.88
N LYS A 28 -14.80 18.61 -3.70
CA LYS A 28 -15.90 17.77 -3.24
C LYS A 28 -15.65 16.30 -3.55
N TYR A 29 -16.03 15.45 -2.63
CA TYR A 29 -15.97 14.01 -2.79
C TYR A 29 -17.37 13.45 -3.00
N TYR A 30 -17.57 12.76 -4.11
CA TYR A 30 -18.85 12.21 -4.53
C TYR A 30 -18.79 10.70 -4.64
N GLU A 31 -19.89 10.06 -4.25
CA GLU A 31 -20.24 8.70 -4.60
C GLU A 31 -21.25 8.70 -5.74
N LEU A 32 -21.01 7.85 -6.72
CA LEU A 32 -21.83 7.66 -7.91
C LEU A 32 -22.38 6.25 -7.94
N THR A 33 -23.67 6.10 -8.23
CA THR A 33 -24.29 4.80 -8.42
C THR A 33 -25.14 4.80 -9.68
N GLY A 34 -25.12 3.71 -10.44
CA GLY A 34 -25.90 3.57 -11.67
C GLY A 34 -25.50 2.36 -12.50
N SER A 35 -25.82 2.40 -13.79
CA SER A 35 -25.42 1.33 -14.70
C SER A 35 -23.88 1.34 -14.90
N ARG A 36 -23.30 0.17 -15.09
CA ARG A 36 -21.88 0.03 -15.42
C ARG A 36 -21.48 0.87 -16.63
N GLU A 37 -22.31 0.84 -17.68
CA GLU A 37 -22.07 1.60 -18.91
C GLU A 37 -22.05 3.13 -18.62
N GLY A 38 -23.02 3.64 -17.85
CA GLY A 38 -23.07 5.06 -17.48
C GLY A 38 -21.86 5.50 -16.65
N LEU A 39 -21.39 4.66 -15.71
CA LEU A 39 -20.19 4.92 -14.94
C LEU A 39 -18.92 4.93 -15.80
N GLU A 40 -18.79 3.97 -16.72
CA GLU A 40 -17.68 3.93 -17.68
C GLU A 40 -17.66 5.13 -18.64
N ASN A 41 -18.84 5.56 -19.14
CA ASN A 41 -18.97 6.73 -20.00
C ASN A 41 -18.57 8.01 -19.27
N LEU A 42 -19.06 8.18 -18.04
CA LEU A 42 -18.66 9.31 -17.19
C LEU A 42 -17.14 9.32 -16.95
N LYS A 43 -16.57 8.17 -16.61
CA LYS A 43 -15.12 8.04 -16.42
C LYS A 43 -14.34 8.47 -17.66
N LYS A 44 -14.67 7.92 -18.84
CA LYS A 44 -14.04 8.30 -20.10
C LYS A 44 -14.12 9.79 -20.36
N PHE A 45 -15.28 10.39 -20.07
CA PHE A 45 -15.48 11.82 -20.21
C PHE A 45 -14.59 12.61 -19.24
N MET A 46 -14.60 12.26 -17.96
CA MET A 46 -13.85 12.97 -16.91
C MET A 46 -12.32 12.83 -17.06
N LEU A 47 -11.83 11.69 -17.52
CA LEU A 47 -10.39 11.48 -17.81
C LEU A 47 -9.87 12.41 -18.93
N ASN A 48 -10.75 12.90 -19.81
CA ASN A 48 -10.38 13.84 -20.88
C ASN A 48 -10.39 15.30 -20.42
N VAL A 49 -10.92 15.58 -19.23
CA VAL A 49 -11.15 16.97 -18.76
C VAL A 49 -10.05 17.43 -17.79
N ASP A 50 -9.12 16.54 -17.43
CA ASP A 50 -8.03 16.77 -16.50
C ASP A 50 -8.44 17.17 -15.06
N GLU A 51 -7.66 16.75 -14.05
CA GLU A 51 -7.85 17.03 -12.61
C GLU A 51 -9.00 16.33 -11.88
N SER A 52 -9.86 15.54 -12.54
CA SER A 52 -10.78 14.67 -11.82
C SER A 52 -10.06 13.42 -11.33
N LEU A 53 -10.20 13.13 -10.05
CA LEU A 53 -9.59 11.96 -9.42
C LEU A 53 -10.66 10.89 -9.20
N ILE A 54 -10.65 9.86 -10.03
CA ILE A 54 -11.51 8.69 -9.84
C ILE A 54 -10.78 7.72 -8.92
N HIS A 55 -11.40 7.36 -7.79
CA HIS A 55 -10.70 6.64 -6.73
C HIS A 55 -11.01 5.18 -6.66
N SER A 56 -12.26 4.81 -6.83
CA SER A 56 -12.70 3.44 -6.65
C SER A 56 -13.76 3.10 -7.67
N GLU A 57 -13.75 1.85 -8.11
CA GLU A 57 -14.73 1.31 -9.06
C GLU A 57 -15.19 -0.05 -8.58
N SER A 58 -16.50 -0.20 -8.53
CA SER A 58 -17.16 -1.50 -8.49
C SER A 58 -18.15 -1.58 -9.65
N LEU A 59 -18.80 -2.71 -9.83
CA LEU A 59 -19.72 -2.93 -10.96
C LEU A 59 -20.80 -1.84 -11.09
N ASN A 60 -21.28 -1.29 -9.97
CA ASN A 60 -22.40 -0.34 -9.93
C ASN A 60 -22.10 0.92 -9.12
N LYS A 61 -20.86 1.13 -8.71
CA LYS A 61 -20.45 2.25 -7.86
C LYS A 61 -19.10 2.80 -8.31
N SER A 62 -18.97 4.13 -8.32
CA SER A 62 -17.68 4.82 -8.51
C SER A 62 -17.59 5.98 -7.54
N GLU A 63 -16.38 6.36 -7.20
CA GLU A 63 -16.10 7.52 -6.36
C GLU A 63 -15.21 8.51 -7.10
N ILE A 64 -15.54 9.79 -7.01
CA ILE A 64 -14.82 10.85 -7.69
C ILE A 64 -14.59 12.05 -6.78
N ILE A 65 -13.40 12.61 -6.85
CA ILE A 65 -13.06 13.89 -6.23
C ILE A 65 -12.93 14.94 -7.33
N LEU A 66 -13.64 16.04 -7.15
CA LEU A 66 -13.73 17.10 -8.13
C LEU A 66 -13.27 18.43 -7.56
N SER A 67 -12.48 19.13 -8.36
CA SER A 67 -12.21 20.53 -8.13
C SER A 67 -13.48 21.40 -8.33
N PRO A 68 -13.56 22.56 -7.65
CA PRO A 68 -14.75 23.41 -7.70
C PRO A 68 -15.17 23.80 -9.12
N HIS A 69 -14.22 24.05 -10.02
CA HIS A 69 -14.50 24.49 -11.38
C HIS A 69 -15.10 23.40 -12.29
N LEU A 70 -14.95 22.12 -11.93
CA LEU A 70 -15.50 21.00 -12.70
C LEU A 70 -16.92 20.61 -12.30
N VAL A 71 -17.46 21.14 -11.21
CA VAL A 71 -18.75 20.71 -10.63
C VAL A 71 -19.92 20.91 -11.62
N SER A 72 -19.95 21.99 -12.38
CA SER A 72 -21.02 22.24 -13.35
C SER A 72 -21.00 21.23 -14.49
N LEU A 73 -19.81 21.00 -15.06
CA LEU A 73 -19.59 20.03 -16.14
C LEU A 73 -19.93 18.60 -15.70
N PHE A 74 -19.51 18.25 -14.48
CA PHE A 74 -19.83 16.97 -13.87
C PHE A 74 -21.35 16.76 -13.71
N ARG A 75 -22.09 17.76 -13.24
CA ARG A 75 -23.55 17.65 -13.08
C ARG A 75 -24.26 17.38 -14.40
N GLU A 76 -23.83 18.00 -15.49
CA GLU A 76 -24.37 17.74 -16.83
C GLU A 76 -24.07 16.32 -17.29
N ALA A 77 -22.84 15.86 -17.11
CA ALA A 77 -22.44 14.50 -17.47
C ALA A 77 -23.19 13.42 -16.66
N VAL A 78 -23.33 13.62 -15.35
CA VAL A 78 -24.10 12.73 -14.46
C VAL A 78 -25.56 12.63 -14.89
N LYS A 79 -26.19 13.77 -15.22
CA LYS A 79 -27.58 13.80 -15.70
C LYS A 79 -27.73 13.06 -17.03
N LYS A 80 -26.78 13.24 -17.95
CA LYS A 80 -26.77 12.57 -19.26
C LYS A 80 -26.70 11.05 -19.12
N GLU A 81 -25.88 10.56 -18.21
CA GLU A 81 -25.68 9.12 -17.97
C GLU A 81 -26.69 8.54 -16.95
N ASN A 82 -27.66 9.32 -16.49
CA ASN A 82 -28.70 8.92 -15.53
C ASN A 82 -28.14 8.30 -14.24
N LEU A 83 -27.04 8.87 -13.70
CA LEU A 83 -26.40 8.40 -12.49
C LEU A 83 -26.97 9.09 -11.25
N LYS A 84 -26.99 8.36 -10.13
CA LYS A 84 -27.28 8.92 -8.79
C LYS A 84 -25.99 9.42 -8.17
N VAL A 85 -26.05 10.55 -7.49
CA VAL A 85 -24.91 11.20 -6.84
C VAL A 85 -25.22 11.44 -5.38
N LYS A 86 -24.26 11.08 -4.53
CA LYS A 86 -24.24 11.42 -3.11
C LYS A 86 -22.96 12.19 -2.82
N ILE A 87 -23.07 13.32 -2.13
CA ILE A 87 -21.90 14.04 -1.63
C ILE A 87 -21.45 13.30 -0.37
N LEU A 88 -20.19 12.82 -0.37
CA LEU A 88 -19.56 12.22 0.79
C LEU A 88 -18.92 13.31 1.67
N HIS A 89 -18.24 14.28 1.02
CA HIS A 89 -17.62 15.42 1.70
C HIS A 89 -17.68 16.67 0.83
N ASP A 90 -18.00 17.81 1.45
CA ASP A 90 -18.10 19.11 0.77
C ASP A 90 -16.76 19.84 0.64
N ASP A 91 -15.81 19.56 1.55
CA ASP A 91 -14.44 20.10 1.53
C ASP A 91 -13.47 19.04 2.05
N ILE A 92 -12.67 18.50 1.14
CA ILE A 92 -11.71 17.44 1.46
C ILE A 92 -10.51 17.98 2.25
N SER A 93 -10.17 19.26 2.11
CA SER A 93 -9.01 19.84 2.79
C SER A 93 -9.09 19.71 4.31
N GLU A 94 -10.31 19.75 4.86
CA GLU A 94 -10.53 19.61 6.30
C GLU A 94 -10.20 18.19 6.78
N ILE A 95 -10.63 17.16 6.02
CA ILE A 95 -10.34 15.75 6.35
C ILE A 95 -8.83 15.50 6.32
N ILE A 96 -8.16 15.98 5.25
CA ILE A 96 -6.70 15.86 5.12
C ILE A 96 -5.97 16.53 6.29
N ARG A 97 -6.49 17.67 6.76
CA ARG A 97 -5.95 18.36 7.93
C ARG A 97 -6.12 17.54 9.22
N LEU A 98 -7.27 16.91 9.39
CA LEU A 98 -7.55 16.05 10.55
C LEU A 98 -6.67 14.79 10.54
N GLU A 99 -6.48 14.16 9.39
CA GLU A 99 -5.60 13.00 9.23
C GLU A 99 -4.16 13.28 9.68
N LYS A 100 -3.62 14.45 9.31
CA LYS A 100 -2.27 14.87 9.69
C LYS A 100 -2.16 15.32 11.15
N GLY A 101 -3.28 15.57 11.83
CA GLY A 101 -3.31 16.10 13.17
C GLY A 101 -2.71 17.51 13.28
N ASN A 102 -2.44 17.96 14.49
CA ASN A 102 -1.83 19.28 14.76
C ASN A 102 -0.30 19.22 14.55
N THR A 103 0.14 19.31 13.29
CA THR A 103 1.55 19.25 12.88
C THR A 103 2.45 20.35 13.47
N ARG A 104 1.87 21.40 14.05
CA ARG A 104 2.62 22.51 14.71
C ARG A 104 3.31 22.11 16.02
N ARG A 105 2.97 20.97 16.64
CA ARG A 105 3.72 20.42 17.76
C ARG A 105 4.66 19.33 17.21
N ARG A 106 5.96 19.60 17.23
CA ARG A 106 7.00 18.59 17.07
C ARG A 106 6.66 17.43 18.01
N ILE A 107 6.16 16.32 17.45
CA ILE A 107 5.69 15.18 18.24
C ILE A 107 6.91 14.57 18.89
N LYS A 108 6.97 14.65 20.22
CA LYS A 108 8.07 14.06 21.01
C LYS A 108 8.04 12.53 21.02
N LYS A 109 6.92 11.93 20.65
CA LYS A 109 6.73 10.46 20.66
C LYS A 109 5.80 10.06 19.54
N PHE A 110 6.19 9.05 18.75
CA PHE A 110 5.33 8.43 17.74
C PHE A 110 4.11 7.80 18.41
N SER A 111 2.93 7.99 17.83
CA SER A 111 1.66 7.48 18.36
C SER A 111 0.73 7.13 17.19
N TRP A 112 -0.40 6.50 17.47
CA TRP A 112 -1.35 6.08 16.42
C TRP A 112 -2.65 6.89 16.45
N ASN A 113 -2.54 8.19 16.79
CA ASN A 113 -3.65 9.14 16.77
C ASN A 113 -3.55 10.16 15.63
N SER A 114 -2.64 9.95 14.70
CA SER A 114 -2.44 10.74 13.48
C SER A 114 -1.59 9.97 12.48
N TYR A 115 -1.65 10.38 11.23
CA TYR A 115 -0.75 9.87 10.20
C TYR A 115 0.56 10.68 10.18
N TYR A 116 1.63 10.01 9.77
CA TYR A 116 2.99 10.53 9.80
C TYR A 116 3.62 10.50 8.40
N ASP A 117 4.54 11.43 8.12
CA ASP A 117 5.37 11.37 6.92
C ASP A 117 6.33 10.17 6.98
N VAL A 118 6.84 9.76 5.82
CA VAL A 118 7.80 8.66 5.70
C VAL A 118 9.04 8.86 6.58
N ASN A 119 9.49 10.09 6.75
CA ASN A 119 10.62 10.40 7.63
C ASN A 119 10.35 10.05 9.10
N ASP A 120 9.13 10.29 9.57
CA ASP A 120 8.72 9.95 10.94
C ASP A 120 8.57 8.42 11.09
N ILE A 121 8.04 7.74 10.07
CA ILE A 121 7.95 6.27 10.02
C ILE A 121 9.36 5.66 10.04
N HIS A 122 10.30 6.19 9.26
CA HIS A 122 11.70 5.76 9.28
C HIS A 122 12.33 5.98 10.65
N GLN A 123 12.06 7.13 11.27
CA GLN A 123 12.56 7.40 12.62
C GLN A 123 11.96 6.44 13.66
N PHE A 124 10.68 6.07 13.51
CA PHE A 124 10.06 5.02 14.33
C PHE A 124 10.80 3.69 14.20
N ILE A 125 11.12 3.24 12.99
CA ILE A 125 11.88 2.00 12.75
C ILE A 125 13.26 2.07 13.41
N LEU A 126 14.01 3.15 13.17
CA LEU A 126 15.34 3.36 13.74
C LEU A 126 15.32 3.38 15.27
N ASN A 127 14.35 4.07 15.86
CA ASN A 127 14.21 4.13 17.32
C ASN A 127 13.82 2.75 17.89
N THR A 128 12.92 2.03 17.22
CA THR A 128 12.50 0.69 17.62
C THR A 128 13.68 -0.28 17.65
N THR A 129 14.53 -0.24 16.62
CA THR A 129 15.75 -1.06 16.55
C THR A 129 16.72 -0.69 17.67
N LYS A 130 16.88 0.61 17.94
CA LYS A 130 17.79 1.09 18.99
C LYS A 130 17.34 0.68 20.40
N VAL A 131 16.03 0.66 20.65
CA VAL A 131 15.45 0.37 21.99
C VAL A 131 15.34 -1.15 22.22
N ASN A 132 15.21 -1.94 21.17
CA ASN A 132 15.04 -3.39 21.24
C ASN A 132 16.16 -4.16 20.48
N PRO A 133 17.45 -3.89 20.75
CA PRO A 133 18.55 -4.42 19.93
C PRO A 133 18.66 -5.95 19.99
N GLU A 134 18.16 -6.57 21.05
CA GLU A 134 18.16 -8.04 21.20
C GLU A 134 17.14 -8.72 20.29
N TRP A 135 15.98 -8.06 20.06
CA TRP A 135 14.87 -8.61 19.28
C TRP A 135 14.90 -8.19 17.82
N THR A 136 15.55 -7.08 17.50
CA THR A 136 15.34 -6.41 16.21
C THR A 136 16.63 -6.16 15.46
N GLU A 137 16.53 -6.17 14.13
CA GLU A 137 17.57 -5.69 13.21
C GLU A 137 16.94 -4.73 12.18
N LEU A 138 17.69 -3.68 11.87
CA LEU A 138 17.31 -2.80 10.77
C LEU A 138 17.55 -3.50 9.43
N ILE A 139 16.53 -3.50 8.56
CA ILE A 139 16.67 -3.93 7.18
C ILE A 139 16.72 -2.71 6.28
N VAL A 140 17.69 -2.67 5.37
CA VAL A 140 17.76 -1.71 4.28
C VAL A 140 17.71 -2.49 2.98
N ALA A 141 16.53 -2.62 2.37
CA ALA A 141 16.40 -3.34 1.10
C ALA A 141 17.11 -2.61 -0.04
N GLY A 142 17.16 -1.27 0.01
CA GLY A 142 17.84 -0.42 -0.95
C GLY A 142 17.34 1.01 -0.89
N GLN A 143 17.33 1.68 -2.03
CA GLN A 143 16.89 3.07 -2.17
C GLN A 143 15.81 3.18 -3.26
N SER A 144 14.91 4.13 -3.08
CA SER A 144 13.90 4.55 -4.05
C SER A 144 14.51 5.44 -5.16
N TYR A 145 13.69 5.81 -6.12
CA TYR A 145 14.09 6.68 -7.22
C TYR A 145 14.63 8.05 -6.76
N GLU A 146 14.00 8.68 -5.77
CA GLU A 146 14.44 9.96 -5.19
C GLU A 146 15.51 9.79 -4.10
N GLY A 147 16.02 8.58 -3.89
CA GLY A 147 17.13 8.28 -2.98
C GLY A 147 16.74 8.02 -1.52
N ARG A 148 15.44 7.90 -1.20
CA ARG A 148 15.00 7.50 0.15
C ARG A 148 15.27 6.02 0.37
N LYS A 149 15.68 5.65 1.58
CA LYS A 149 15.87 4.24 1.94
C LYS A 149 14.53 3.51 1.96
N ILE A 150 14.52 2.26 1.49
CA ILE A 150 13.40 1.34 1.70
C ILE A 150 13.75 0.56 2.97
N LEU A 151 13.16 1.00 4.08
CA LEU A 151 13.46 0.48 5.41
C LEU A 151 12.45 -0.56 5.86
N GLY A 152 12.96 -1.63 6.43
CA GLY A 152 12.20 -2.64 7.13
C GLY A 152 12.80 -2.97 8.48
N LEU A 153 12.11 -3.81 9.22
CA LEU A 153 12.52 -4.31 10.52
C LEU A 153 12.46 -5.84 10.53
N ARG A 154 13.52 -6.48 10.99
CA ARG A 154 13.50 -7.87 11.39
C ARG A 154 13.13 -7.97 12.86
N ILE A 155 12.22 -8.86 13.24
CA ILE A 155 11.96 -9.25 14.61
C ILE A 155 12.17 -10.76 14.71
N ASN A 156 13.05 -11.18 15.61
CA ASN A 156 13.32 -12.58 15.87
C ASN A 156 13.67 -12.76 17.36
N THR A 157 13.62 -14.00 17.87
CA THR A 157 14.01 -14.30 19.25
C THR A 157 15.43 -13.82 19.56
N PRO A 158 15.66 -13.36 20.80
CA PRO A 158 16.99 -12.95 21.26
C PRO A 158 18.02 -14.06 21.12
N TYR A 159 19.26 -13.63 21.06
CA TYR A 159 20.41 -14.54 21.00
C TYR A 159 20.49 -15.47 22.21
N GLU A 160 20.45 -16.79 21.96
CA GLU A 160 20.96 -17.73 22.92
C GLU A 160 22.42 -17.96 22.62
N ASN A 161 23.31 -17.78 23.62
CA ASN A 161 24.77 -17.94 23.50
C ASN A 161 25.43 -17.12 22.37
N GLY A 162 24.88 -15.93 22.04
CA GLY A 162 25.41 -15.05 21.00
C GLY A 162 25.01 -15.41 19.57
N GLN A 163 24.13 -16.39 19.37
CA GLN A 163 23.60 -16.73 18.06
C GLN A 163 22.07 -16.57 18.04
N ARG A 164 21.51 -15.95 17.00
CA ARG A 164 20.06 -15.91 16.77
C ARG A 164 19.55 -17.29 16.41
N GLU A 165 18.34 -17.58 16.83
CA GLU A 165 17.63 -18.78 16.41
C GLU A 165 17.52 -18.79 14.88
N THR A 166 18.04 -19.85 14.27
CA THR A 166 18.01 -20.07 12.82
C THR A 166 16.96 -21.12 12.47
N GLY A 167 16.44 -21.05 11.23
CA GLY A 167 15.51 -22.06 10.72
C GLY A 167 14.03 -21.79 10.98
N LYS A 168 13.68 -20.71 11.69
CA LYS A 168 12.27 -20.31 11.79
C LYS A 168 11.69 -19.99 10.41
N PRO A 169 10.41 -20.33 10.21
CA PRO A 169 9.72 -19.86 9.01
C PRO A 169 9.65 -18.33 8.99
N VAL A 170 9.86 -17.75 7.81
CA VAL A 170 9.82 -16.30 7.64
C VAL A 170 8.39 -15.86 7.37
N PHE A 171 7.97 -14.85 8.12
CA PHE A 171 6.73 -14.11 7.89
C PHE A 171 7.07 -12.73 7.34
N PHE A 172 6.81 -12.52 6.06
CA PHE A 172 7.07 -11.24 5.39
C PHE A 172 5.81 -10.40 5.31
N ILE A 173 5.91 -9.13 5.71
CA ILE A 173 4.82 -8.15 5.61
C ILE A 173 5.32 -6.92 4.87
N GLU A 174 4.56 -6.47 3.88
CA GLU A 174 4.76 -5.17 3.25
C GLU A 174 3.49 -4.33 3.27
N SER A 175 3.68 -3.00 3.26
CA SER A 175 2.61 -2.04 3.10
C SER A 175 3.09 -0.76 2.43
N GLY A 176 2.14 0.12 2.09
CA GLY A 176 2.45 1.41 1.49
C GLY A 176 3.03 1.33 0.08
N ILE A 177 2.74 0.26 -0.66
CA ILE A 177 3.08 0.16 -2.08
C ILE A 177 2.31 1.23 -2.87
N HIS A 178 1.03 1.45 -2.55
CA HIS A 178 0.26 2.58 -3.03
C HIS A 178 0.32 3.73 -2.02
N ALA A 179 0.76 4.87 -2.49
CA ALA A 179 1.13 5.99 -1.64
C ALA A 179 -0.02 6.62 -0.84
N ARG A 180 -1.25 6.57 -1.34
CA ARG A 180 -2.45 7.18 -0.73
C ARG A 180 -3.10 6.33 0.37
N GLU A 181 -2.71 5.09 0.52
CA GLU A 181 -3.28 4.10 1.42
C GLU A 181 -2.65 4.20 2.82
N TRP A 182 -2.83 5.35 3.48
CA TRP A 182 -2.11 5.70 4.70
C TRP A 182 -2.39 4.79 5.89
N ILE A 183 -3.57 4.18 5.93
CA ILE A 183 -3.91 3.24 7.01
C ILE A 183 -3.01 2.00 7.00
N ALA A 184 -2.54 1.54 5.83
CA ALA A 184 -1.71 0.35 5.73
C ALA A 184 -0.34 0.52 6.43
N PRO A 185 0.47 1.56 6.18
CA PRO A 185 1.68 1.85 6.95
C PRO A 185 1.41 2.11 8.44
N ALA A 186 0.33 2.82 8.77
CA ALA A 186 -0.02 3.12 10.16
C ALA A 186 -0.30 1.83 10.95
N THR A 187 -1.13 0.95 10.39
CA THR A 187 -1.45 -0.36 10.96
C THR A 187 -0.21 -1.25 11.08
N THR A 188 0.66 -1.24 10.07
CA THR A 188 1.91 -2.02 10.09
C THR A 188 2.86 -1.56 11.20
N THR A 189 2.98 -0.24 11.43
CA THR A 189 3.78 0.27 12.56
C THR A 189 3.14 -0.06 13.91
N TYR A 190 1.81 -0.08 13.98
CA TYR A 190 1.08 -0.53 15.18
C TYR A 190 1.36 -2.01 15.47
N PHE A 191 1.28 -2.85 14.45
CA PHE A 191 1.57 -4.29 14.55
C PHE A 191 3.00 -4.54 15.07
N ILE A 192 4.01 -3.85 14.52
CA ILE A 192 5.39 -3.90 15.03
C ILE A 192 5.44 -3.59 16.52
N ASN A 193 4.75 -2.53 16.95
CA ASN A 193 4.72 -2.15 18.37
C ASN A 193 4.06 -3.24 19.22
N GLN A 194 2.97 -3.85 18.78
CA GLN A 194 2.29 -4.91 19.52
C GLN A 194 3.17 -6.16 19.67
N LEU A 195 3.85 -6.59 18.60
CA LEU A 195 4.80 -7.72 18.69
C LEU A 195 5.87 -7.48 19.75
N LEU A 196 6.36 -6.26 19.92
CA LEU A 196 7.47 -5.94 20.82
C LEU A 196 7.05 -5.58 22.25
N THR A 197 5.84 -5.04 22.44
CA THR A 197 5.44 -4.46 23.72
C THR A 197 4.26 -5.16 24.41
N SER A 198 3.50 -5.98 23.69
CA SER A 198 2.33 -6.65 24.23
C SER A 198 2.72 -7.63 25.36
N ARG A 199 1.86 -7.68 26.38
CA ARG A 199 1.95 -8.66 27.47
C ARG A 199 1.03 -9.86 27.26
N ASP A 200 0.20 -9.81 26.21
CA ASP A 200 -0.69 -10.89 25.83
C ASP A 200 0.12 -12.14 25.46
N PRO A 201 -0.15 -13.32 26.08
CA PRO A 201 0.56 -14.55 25.81
C PRO A 201 0.46 -14.99 24.36
N ASP A 202 -0.69 -14.78 23.71
CA ASP A 202 -0.90 -15.20 22.32
C ASP A 202 -0.10 -14.32 21.35
N ILE A 203 -0.02 -13.01 21.60
CA ILE A 203 0.80 -12.11 20.79
C ILE A 203 2.30 -12.41 20.97
N ARG A 204 2.74 -12.76 22.19
CA ARG A 204 4.11 -13.19 22.43
C ARG A 204 4.41 -14.50 21.72
N ARG A 205 3.50 -15.47 21.78
CA ARG A 205 3.61 -16.72 21.03
C ARG A 205 3.72 -16.47 19.55
N LEU A 206 2.85 -15.61 18.98
CA LEU A 206 2.89 -15.20 17.58
C LEU A 206 4.25 -14.60 17.19
N ARG A 207 4.77 -13.67 18.01
CA ARG A 207 6.11 -13.09 17.80
C ARG A 207 7.19 -14.14 17.73
N ASP A 208 7.17 -15.10 18.68
CA ASP A 208 8.27 -16.04 18.90
C ASP A 208 8.29 -17.19 17.88
N GLN A 209 7.18 -17.43 17.16
CA GLN A 209 7.07 -18.50 16.16
C GLN A 209 7.80 -18.22 14.85
N PHE A 210 8.03 -16.95 14.49
CA PHE A 210 8.52 -16.56 13.17
C PHE A 210 9.77 -15.69 13.22
N ASP A 211 10.51 -15.68 12.11
CA ASP A 211 11.44 -14.62 11.75
C ASP A 211 10.67 -13.57 10.91
N TRP A 212 10.27 -12.50 11.56
CA TRP A 212 9.48 -11.45 10.93
C TRP A 212 10.34 -10.54 10.07
N ARG A 213 9.85 -10.21 8.86
CA ARG A 213 10.41 -9.20 7.95
C ARG A 213 9.32 -8.21 7.59
N ILE A 214 9.35 -7.02 8.17
CA ILE A 214 8.24 -6.07 8.09
C ILE A 214 8.69 -4.76 7.49
N PHE A 215 8.02 -4.33 6.41
CA PHE A 215 8.28 -3.10 5.68
C PHE A 215 7.04 -2.20 5.70
N PRO A 216 6.99 -1.18 6.57
CA PRO A 216 5.83 -0.29 6.66
C PRO A 216 5.60 0.59 5.42
N THR A 217 6.65 0.89 4.66
CA THR A 217 6.56 1.70 3.43
C THR A 217 7.54 1.21 2.39
N VAL A 218 7.05 0.53 1.36
CA VAL A 218 7.88 0.04 0.25
C VAL A 218 7.97 1.02 -0.93
N ASN A 219 7.10 2.04 -0.96
CA ASN A 219 7.13 3.16 -1.91
C ASN A 219 7.32 4.49 -1.15
N PRO A 220 8.52 4.73 -0.58
CA PRO A 220 8.75 5.89 0.28
C PRO A 220 8.65 7.24 -0.44
N ASP A 221 8.97 7.30 -1.74
CA ASP A 221 8.86 8.52 -2.54
C ASP A 221 7.40 8.88 -2.82
N GLY A 222 6.62 7.91 -3.26
CA GLY A 222 5.18 8.10 -3.47
C GLY A 222 4.48 8.49 -2.18
N TYR A 223 4.79 7.81 -1.06
CA TYR A 223 4.20 8.10 0.24
C TYR A 223 4.55 9.51 0.74
N HIS A 224 5.83 9.91 0.64
CA HIS A 224 6.25 11.28 0.95
C HIS A 224 5.50 12.31 0.11
N TYR A 225 5.35 12.04 -1.18
CA TYR A 225 4.62 12.92 -2.10
C TYR A 225 3.13 12.98 -1.76
N SER A 226 2.50 11.85 -1.46
CA SER A 226 1.10 11.78 -1.03
C SER A 226 0.88 12.57 0.27
N TYR A 227 1.81 12.52 1.22
CA TYR A 227 1.69 13.24 2.48
C TYR A 227 1.89 14.76 2.33
N ASN A 228 2.84 15.19 1.50
CA ASN A 228 3.27 16.59 1.47
C ASN A 228 2.73 17.39 0.29
N VAL A 229 2.31 16.73 -0.81
CA VAL A 229 1.96 17.42 -2.07
C VAL A 229 0.56 17.06 -2.55
N ASP A 230 0.30 15.80 -2.86
CA ASP A 230 -0.96 15.32 -3.44
C ASP A 230 -1.48 14.10 -2.69
N ARG A 231 -2.45 14.30 -1.77
CA ARG A 231 -3.03 13.28 -0.87
C ARG A 231 -3.45 12.00 -1.60
N TYR A 232 -3.85 12.11 -2.85
CA TYR A 232 -4.38 10.99 -3.62
C TYR A 232 -3.38 10.35 -4.57
N TRP A 233 -2.12 10.74 -4.48
CA TRP A 233 -1.04 10.12 -5.26
C TRP A 233 -0.92 8.62 -4.94
N ARG A 234 -0.90 7.79 -5.99
CA ARG A 234 -0.84 6.34 -5.89
C ARG A 234 0.55 5.77 -6.21
N LYS A 235 1.18 6.32 -7.26
CA LYS A 235 2.32 5.74 -7.99
C LYS A 235 3.67 5.97 -7.31
N THR A 236 4.73 5.39 -7.88
CA THR A 236 6.13 5.78 -7.63
C THR A 236 6.38 7.22 -8.09
N ARG A 237 7.65 7.68 -8.04
CA ARG A 237 8.01 9.03 -8.47
C ARG A 237 9.06 9.07 -9.60
N SER A 238 9.33 7.94 -10.25
CA SER A 238 10.24 7.87 -11.40
C SER A 238 9.79 8.83 -12.52
N LEU A 239 10.76 9.38 -13.25
CA LEU A 239 10.49 10.29 -14.38
C LEU A 239 10.51 9.50 -15.68
N SER A 240 9.43 9.53 -16.41
CA SER A 240 9.35 8.93 -17.75
C SER A 240 9.91 9.88 -18.83
N SER A 241 10.21 9.33 -19.99
CA SER A 241 10.81 10.09 -21.12
C SER A 241 9.94 11.26 -21.63
N ASN A 242 8.63 11.19 -21.41
CA ASN A 242 7.67 12.24 -21.80
C ASN A 242 7.34 13.23 -20.66
N GLY A 243 8.08 13.19 -19.55
CA GLY A 243 7.92 14.13 -18.43
C GLY A 243 6.88 13.74 -17.40
N CYS A 244 6.08 12.68 -17.62
CA CYS A 244 5.14 12.20 -16.62
C CYS A 244 5.82 11.42 -15.50
N ARG A 245 5.22 11.41 -14.31
CA ARG A 245 5.82 10.82 -13.12
C ARG A 245 5.14 9.53 -12.68
N GLY A 246 5.99 8.57 -12.30
CA GLY A 246 5.66 7.34 -11.59
C GLY A 246 4.94 6.28 -12.41
N ALA A 247 5.11 5.05 -11.98
CA ALA A 247 4.30 3.90 -12.40
C ALA A 247 3.55 3.35 -11.19
N ASP A 248 2.47 2.61 -11.45
CA ASP A 248 1.78 1.83 -10.42
C ASP A 248 2.70 0.68 -9.98
N PRO A 249 3.25 0.73 -8.77
CA PRO A 249 4.19 -0.30 -8.33
C PRO A 249 3.54 -1.66 -8.13
N ASN A 250 2.22 -1.76 -8.03
CA ASN A 250 1.49 -3.04 -8.00
C ASN A 250 0.95 -3.45 -9.39
N ARG A 251 1.56 -2.94 -10.46
CA ARG A 251 1.42 -3.36 -11.87
C ARG A 251 2.79 -3.60 -12.53
N ASN A 252 3.88 -3.47 -11.76
CA ASN A 252 5.25 -3.42 -12.29
C ASN A 252 6.09 -4.69 -12.00
N TRP A 253 5.48 -5.73 -11.42
CA TRP A 253 6.13 -7.02 -11.15
C TRP A 253 6.11 -7.93 -12.38
N ASP A 254 7.07 -8.86 -12.47
CA ASP A 254 7.27 -9.75 -13.62
C ASP A 254 6.40 -11.03 -13.53
N TYR A 255 5.09 -10.82 -13.50
CA TYR A 255 4.09 -11.87 -13.65
C TYR A 255 2.92 -11.36 -14.49
N ASN A 256 2.73 -11.92 -15.69
CA ASN A 256 1.73 -11.54 -16.67
C ASN A 256 1.61 -10.01 -16.88
N TRP A 257 2.76 -9.33 -16.81
CA TRP A 257 2.86 -7.87 -16.85
C TRP A 257 2.18 -7.26 -18.07
N GLY A 258 1.47 -6.14 -17.83
CA GLY A 258 0.88 -5.32 -18.90
C GLY A 258 -0.41 -5.87 -19.52
N GLN A 259 -1.03 -6.89 -18.93
CA GLN A 259 -2.20 -7.57 -19.53
C GLN A 259 -3.53 -6.99 -19.02
N HIS A 260 -3.85 -7.12 -17.74
CA HIS A 260 -5.14 -6.76 -17.17
C HIS A 260 -5.03 -5.54 -16.26
N SER A 261 -5.97 -4.59 -16.37
CA SER A 261 -6.02 -3.38 -15.55
C SER A 261 -4.67 -2.69 -15.41
N ALA A 262 -3.91 -2.63 -16.51
CA ALA A 262 -2.59 -2.05 -16.62
C ALA A 262 -2.53 -1.12 -17.83
N SER A 263 -2.00 0.08 -17.65
CA SER A 263 -1.87 1.08 -18.72
C SER A 263 -0.45 1.12 -19.25
N SER A 264 -0.31 1.20 -20.56
CA SER A 264 0.97 1.45 -21.24
C SER A 264 1.28 2.94 -21.40
N ARG A 265 0.36 3.84 -20.99
CA ARG A 265 0.50 5.30 -21.13
C ARG A 265 1.22 5.89 -19.90
N PRO A 266 2.42 6.48 -20.05
CA PRO A 266 3.17 7.01 -18.90
C PRO A 266 2.44 8.10 -18.11
N CYS A 267 1.56 8.84 -18.77
CA CYS A 267 0.75 9.90 -18.12
C CYS A 267 -0.56 9.38 -17.52
N ASP A 268 -0.82 8.08 -17.54
CA ASP A 268 -1.93 7.52 -16.80
C ASP A 268 -1.72 7.78 -15.30
N TYR A 269 -2.68 8.47 -14.70
CA TYR A 269 -2.55 8.92 -13.32
C TYR A 269 -2.50 7.77 -12.32
N GLN A 270 -3.10 6.60 -12.64
CA GLN A 270 -3.28 5.49 -11.71
C GLN A 270 -2.57 4.19 -12.10
N LEU A 271 -2.70 3.76 -13.37
CA LEU A 271 -2.47 2.38 -13.77
C LEU A 271 -1.28 2.17 -14.71
N TYR A 272 -0.44 3.18 -14.91
CA TYR A 272 0.76 2.99 -15.74
C TYR A 272 1.66 1.90 -15.15
N ALA A 273 1.87 0.83 -15.90
CA ALA A 273 2.59 -0.36 -15.45
C ALA A 273 4.14 -0.23 -15.52
N GLY A 274 4.64 0.94 -15.90
CA GLY A 274 6.07 1.13 -16.18
C GLY A 274 6.44 0.79 -17.61
N SER A 275 7.70 0.98 -17.96
CA SER A 275 8.22 0.72 -19.33
C SER A 275 8.52 -0.76 -19.60
N LYS A 276 8.69 -1.55 -18.56
CA LYS A 276 8.93 -3.00 -18.54
C LYS A 276 8.69 -3.54 -17.13
N PRO A 277 8.62 -4.85 -16.94
CA PRO A 277 8.63 -5.44 -15.60
C PRO A 277 9.85 -4.94 -14.82
N PHE A 278 9.64 -4.61 -13.55
CA PHE A 278 10.68 -4.07 -12.67
C PHE A 278 11.41 -2.82 -13.23
N SER A 279 10.70 -1.99 -14.00
CA SER A 279 11.23 -0.68 -14.39
C SER A 279 11.44 0.22 -13.18
N GLU A 280 10.56 0.13 -12.20
CA GLU A 280 10.63 0.89 -10.96
C GLU A 280 11.73 0.32 -10.05
N ILE A 281 12.53 1.21 -9.47
CA ILE A 281 13.64 0.80 -8.60
C ILE A 281 13.10 0.18 -7.31
N GLU A 282 11.96 0.65 -6.83
CA GLU A 282 11.29 0.15 -5.63
C GLU A 282 10.90 -1.32 -5.78
N THR A 283 10.20 -1.67 -6.85
CA THR A 283 9.76 -3.06 -7.12
C THR A 283 10.95 -3.98 -7.39
N ARG A 284 11.92 -3.51 -8.19
CA ARG A 284 13.16 -4.26 -8.48
C ARG A 284 13.99 -4.51 -7.22
N THR A 285 14.06 -3.53 -6.33
CA THR A 285 14.84 -3.62 -5.11
C THR A 285 14.17 -4.56 -4.11
N LEU A 286 12.85 -4.42 -3.96
CA LEU A 286 12.07 -5.26 -3.04
C LEU A 286 12.04 -6.71 -3.53
N SER A 287 11.84 -6.96 -4.83
CA SER A 287 11.86 -8.31 -5.38
C SER A 287 13.19 -9.03 -5.15
N LYS A 288 14.31 -8.33 -5.30
CA LYS A 288 15.64 -8.88 -5.00
C LYS A 288 15.79 -9.24 -3.52
N TYR A 289 15.30 -8.37 -2.63
CA TYR A 289 15.36 -8.64 -1.20
C TYR A 289 14.51 -9.86 -0.84
N ILE A 290 13.26 -9.92 -1.30
CA ILE A 290 12.37 -11.07 -1.03
C ILE A 290 12.95 -12.36 -1.58
N SER A 291 13.53 -12.33 -2.80
CA SER A 291 14.20 -13.50 -3.39
C SER A 291 15.44 -14.00 -2.62
N SER A 292 16.00 -13.18 -1.74
CA SER A 292 17.13 -13.56 -0.88
C SER A 292 16.71 -14.19 0.45
N ILE A 293 15.42 -14.33 0.69
CA ILE A 293 14.88 -14.89 1.93
C ILE A 293 14.74 -16.41 1.77
N ASP A 294 15.49 -17.14 2.58
CA ASP A 294 15.28 -18.57 2.73
C ASP A 294 14.08 -18.83 3.65
N ASN A 295 13.36 -19.94 3.41
CA ASN A 295 12.24 -20.38 4.23
C ASN A 295 11.09 -19.36 4.34
N LEU A 296 10.78 -18.65 3.24
CA LEU A 296 9.65 -17.71 3.17
C LEU A 296 8.33 -18.49 3.19
N LEU A 297 7.68 -18.52 4.35
CA LEU A 297 6.42 -19.22 4.56
C LEU A 297 5.23 -18.33 4.23
N PHE A 298 5.20 -17.10 4.79
CA PHE A 298 4.15 -16.14 4.59
C PHE A 298 4.61 -14.91 3.84
N TYR A 299 3.80 -14.48 2.89
CA TYR A 299 3.85 -13.15 2.32
C TYR A 299 2.48 -12.48 2.50
N VAL A 300 2.47 -11.33 3.17
CA VAL A 300 1.27 -10.54 3.39
C VAL A 300 1.49 -9.11 2.92
N ALA A 301 0.58 -8.62 2.07
CA ALA A 301 0.53 -7.23 1.63
C ALA A 301 -0.68 -6.52 2.24
N PHE A 302 -0.45 -5.35 2.86
CA PHE A 302 -1.54 -4.50 3.34
C PHE A 302 -1.79 -3.34 2.39
N HIS A 303 -3.02 -3.28 1.93
CA HIS A 303 -3.60 -2.25 1.09
C HIS A 303 -4.77 -1.58 1.78
N SER A 304 -5.38 -0.59 1.19
CA SER A 304 -6.71 -0.10 1.49
C SER A 304 -7.39 0.46 0.22
N TYR A 305 -8.71 0.40 0.13
CA TYR A 305 -9.67 -0.03 1.13
C TYR A 305 -10.67 -0.99 0.52
N ALA A 306 -11.38 -1.77 1.29
CA ALA A 306 -12.61 -2.46 0.89
C ALA A 306 -13.04 -3.56 1.87
N SER A 307 -12.29 -3.86 2.93
CA SER A 307 -12.53 -5.00 3.83
C SER A 307 -12.52 -6.33 3.09
N LEU A 308 -11.44 -6.62 2.33
CA LEU A 308 -11.29 -7.84 1.54
C LEU A 308 -10.05 -8.63 1.96
N LEU A 309 -10.14 -9.95 1.85
CA LEU A 309 -8.99 -10.84 1.88
C LEU A 309 -8.84 -11.53 0.53
N LEU A 310 -7.73 -11.24 -0.14
CA LEU A 310 -7.44 -11.66 -1.50
C LEU A 310 -6.35 -12.73 -1.55
N LEU A 311 -6.55 -13.70 -2.43
CA LEU A 311 -5.63 -14.79 -2.73
C LEU A 311 -5.07 -14.65 -4.17
N PRO A 312 -3.89 -15.24 -4.49
CA PRO A 312 -3.45 -15.41 -5.87
C PRO A 312 -4.45 -16.28 -6.66
N TYR A 313 -4.70 -15.98 -7.93
CA TYR A 313 -4.05 -14.94 -8.74
C TYR A 313 -5.00 -13.77 -8.99
N SER A 314 -4.40 -12.61 -9.32
CA SER A 314 -5.19 -11.42 -9.68
C SER A 314 -5.61 -11.40 -11.15
N ASP A 315 -4.93 -12.12 -12.03
CA ASP A 315 -5.19 -12.14 -13.48
C ASP A 315 -6.06 -13.31 -13.95
N SER A 316 -6.21 -14.32 -13.12
CA SER A 316 -6.94 -15.55 -13.44
C SER A 316 -7.84 -15.98 -12.29
N VAL A 317 -8.96 -16.60 -12.64
CA VAL A 317 -9.83 -17.31 -11.69
C VAL A 317 -9.36 -18.75 -11.43
N GLU A 318 -8.27 -19.16 -12.04
CA GLU A 318 -7.66 -20.46 -11.77
C GLU A 318 -7.04 -20.48 -10.39
N HIS A 319 -7.31 -21.55 -9.66
CA HIS A 319 -6.84 -21.71 -8.29
C HIS A 319 -5.39 -22.24 -8.25
N VAL A 320 -4.64 -21.80 -7.26
CA VAL A 320 -3.33 -22.38 -6.93
C VAL A 320 -3.49 -23.79 -6.33
N ASP A 321 -2.42 -24.57 -6.35
CA ASP A 321 -2.42 -26.00 -5.92
C ASP A 321 -2.88 -26.22 -4.46
N ASN A 322 -2.64 -25.25 -3.55
CA ASN A 322 -3.06 -25.29 -2.15
C ASN A 322 -4.19 -24.29 -1.85
N TYR A 323 -5.08 -24.04 -2.80
CA TYR A 323 -6.13 -23.02 -2.65
C TYR A 323 -7.04 -23.28 -1.45
N ASP A 324 -7.45 -24.52 -1.22
CA ASP A 324 -8.34 -24.88 -0.11
C ASP A 324 -7.69 -24.59 1.25
N ASP A 325 -6.39 -24.84 1.38
CA ASP A 325 -5.63 -24.47 2.57
C ASP A 325 -5.58 -22.95 2.76
N LEU A 326 -5.32 -22.20 1.70
CA LEU A 326 -5.34 -20.73 1.74
C LEU A 326 -6.71 -20.19 2.16
N VAL A 327 -7.79 -20.78 1.66
CA VAL A 327 -9.17 -20.42 2.04
C VAL A 327 -9.40 -20.73 3.53
N GLN A 328 -9.07 -21.91 3.99
CA GLN A 328 -9.27 -22.33 5.39
C GLN A 328 -8.47 -21.43 6.35
N ILE A 329 -7.19 -21.19 6.08
CA ILE A 329 -6.32 -20.33 6.88
C ILE A 329 -6.83 -18.87 6.86
N GLY A 330 -7.18 -18.37 5.67
CA GLY A 330 -7.68 -17.01 5.50
C GLY A 330 -9.02 -16.79 6.19
N GLN A 331 -9.93 -17.76 6.14
CA GLN A 331 -11.21 -17.71 6.86
C GLN A 331 -10.99 -17.58 8.37
N ARG A 332 -10.05 -18.36 8.94
CA ARG A 332 -9.68 -18.26 10.34
C ARG A 332 -9.12 -16.88 10.68
N SER A 333 -8.30 -16.31 9.79
CA SER A 333 -7.80 -14.95 9.96
C SER A 333 -8.92 -13.92 10.08
N ILE A 334 -9.88 -13.95 9.15
CA ILE A 334 -11.04 -13.04 9.16
C ILE A 334 -11.88 -13.22 10.44
N GLU A 335 -12.11 -14.47 10.87
CA GLU A 335 -12.84 -14.77 12.09
C GLU A 335 -12.14 -14.20 13.33
N TYR A 336 -10.81 -14.29 13.42
CA TYR A 336 -10.05 -13.73 14.52
C TYR A 336 -10.12 -12.21 14.52
N GLY A 337 -9.96 -11.56 13.36
CA GLY A 337 -10.11 -10.11 13.22
C GLY A 337 -11.50 -9.62 13.66
N SER A 338 -12.55 -10.34 13.27
CA SER A 338 -13.94 -9.96 13.62
C SER A 338 -14.24 -9.97 15.12
N ARG A 339 -13.43 -10.64 15.94
CA ARG A 339 -13.59 -10.67 17.41
C ARG A 339 -13.31 -9.32 18.06
N VAL A 340 -12.57 -8.43 17.37
CA VAL A 340 -12.20 -7.12 17.91
C VAL A 340 -13.41 -6.17 17.93
N ASN A 341 -14.17 -6.10 16.84
CA ASN A 341 -15.21 -5.10 16.66
C ASN A 341 -16.45 -5.60 15.92
N GLY A 342 -16.51 -6.89 15.57
CA GLY A 342 -17.63 -7.49 14.84
C GLY A 342 -17.63 -7.23 13.33
N GLU A 343 -16.67 -6.48 12.81
CA GLU A 343 -16.55 -6.22 11.38
C GLU A 343 -16.12 -7.46 10.61
N LYS A 344 -16.60 -7.57 9.39
CA LYS A 344 -16.32 -8.72 8.52
C LYS A 344 -15.55 -8.27 7.28
N TYR A 345 -14.63 -9.12 6.86
CA TYR A 345 -13.98 -9.03 5.57
C TYR A 345 -14.65 -10.00 4.60
N ASP A 346 -14.84 -9.58 3.37
CA ASP A 346 -15.27 -10.47 2.30
C ASP A 346 -14.06 -11.27 1.76
N GLY A 347 -14.33 -12.47 1.23
CA GLY A 347 -13.31 -13.45 0.88
C GLY A 347 -13.11 -14.47 2.00
N PRO A 348 -11.98 -15.21 2.08
CA PRO A 348 -10.90 -15.21 1.09
C PRO A 348 -11.33 -15.79 -0.26
N GLY A 349 -10.82 -15.20 -1.33
CA GLY A 349 -11.02 -15.64 -2.70
C GLY A 349 -9.95 -15.09 -3.61
N THR A 350 -9.83 -15.60 -4.85
CA THR A 350 -8.87 -15.02 -5.78
C THR A 350 -9.16 -13.54 -6.01
N ALA A 351 -8.11 -12.73 -6.17
CA ALA A 351 -8.30 -11.30 -6.43
C ALA A 351 -9.08 -11.06 -7.74
N ALA A 352 -8.92 -11.95 -8.73
CA ALA A 352 -9.66 -11.89 -9.99
C ALA A 352 -11.18 -12.08 -9.82
N GLU A 353 -11.61 -12.92 -8.89
CA GLU A 353 -13.03 -13.16 -8.59
C GLU A 353 -13.61 -12.13 -7.63
N THR A 354 -12.84 -11.78 -6.59
CA THR A 354 -13.32 -10.98 -5.47
C THR A 354 -13.32 -9.48 -5.78
N LEU A 355 -12.36 -9.01 -6.58
CA LEU A 355 -12.18 -7.59 -6.86
C LEU A 355 -12.30 -7.30 -8.37
N TYR A 356 -11.26 -7.56 -9.12
CA TYR A 356 -11.19 -7.44 -10.59
C TYR A 356 -9.90 -8.04 -11.11
N LYS A 357 -9.86 -8.39 -12.41
CA LYS A 357 -8.63 -8.90 -13.02
C LYS A 357 -7.56 -7.81 -13.13
N ALA A 358 -6.37 -8.11 -12.62
CA ALA A 358 -5.19 -7.27 -12.68
C ALA A 358 -3.95 -8.10 -12.98
N SER A 359 -2.87 -7.49 -13.42
CA SER A 359 -1.60 -8.18 -13.70
C SER A 359 -0.39 -7.38 -13.23
N GLY A 360 0.74 -8.05 -13.05
CA GLY A 360 1.98 -7.42 -12.59
C GLY A 360 1.95 -7.01 -11.12
N GLY A 361 1.16 -7.71 -10.30
CA GLY A 361 1.08 -7.50 -8.85
C GLY A 361 2.16 -8.24 -8.06
N SER A 362 2.47 -7.74 -6.86
CA SER A 362 3.47 -8.32 -5.95
C SER A 362 3.06 -9.70 -5.46
N MET A 363 1.81 -9.85 -5.04
CA MET A 363 1.23 -11.10 -4.55
C MET A 363 1.42 -12.26 -5.54
N ASP A 364 1.03 -12.02 -6.79
CA ASP A 364 1.08 -13.02 -7.85
C ASP A 364 2.51 -13.42 -8.18
N TRP A 365 3.40 -12.42 -8.25
CA TRP A 365 4.82 -12.69 -8.52
C TRP A 365 5.47 -13.50 -7.40
N VAL A 366 5.21 -13.17 -6.13
CA VAL A 366 5.76 -13.93 -4.99
C VAL A 366 5.27 -15.37 -5.01
N ARG A 367 3.98 -15.58 -5.29
CA ARG A 367 3.44 -16.93 -5.43
C ARG A 367 4.05 -17.69 -6.60
N TYR A 368 4.12 -17.05 -7.77
CA TYR A 368 4.61 -17.69 -9.00
C TYR A 368 6.11 -17.94 -9.00
N ALA A 369 6.90 -16.89 -8.74
CA ALA A 369 8.36 -16.94 -8.90
C ALA A 369 9.06 -17.62 -7.72
N LEU A 370 8.58 -17.39 -6.49
CA LEU A 370 9.24 -17.90 -5.27
C LEU A 370 8.54 -19.15 -4.72
N LYS A 371 7.38 -19.52 -5.25
CA LYS A 371 6.59 -20.65 -4.77
C LYS A 371 6.23 -20.55 -3.28
N THR A 372 6.14 -19.33 -2.78
CA THR A 372 5.74 -19.07 -1.40
C THR A 372 4.37 -19.70 -1.14
N PRO A 373 4.22 -20.57 -0.15
CA PRO A 373 2.97 -21.33 -0.01
C PRO A 373 1.79 -20.47 0.48
N LEU A 374 2.03 -19.55 1.41
CA LEU A 374 0.96 -18.78 2.07
C LEU A 374 1.07 -17.30 1.70
N VAL A 375 0.27 -16.89 0.72
CA VAL A 375 0.31 -15.53 0.14
C VAL A 375 -1.06 -14.89 0.22
N TYR A 376 -1.12 -13.69 0.84
CA TYR A 376 -2.35 -12.96 1.10
C TYR A 376 -2.21 -11.47 0.83
N THR A 377 -3.27 -10.86 0.34
CA THR A 377 -3.41 -9.38 0.30
C THR A 377 -4.67 -8.97 1.04
N TYR A 378 -4.52 -8.06 1.99
CA TYR A 378 -5.64 -7.45 2.71
C TYR A 378 -5.91 -6.07 2.16
N GLU A 379 -7.13 -5.83 1.71
CA GLU A 379 -7.69 -4.49 1.58
C GLU A 379 -8.32 -4.12 2.92
N LEU A 380 -7.64 -3.29 3.71
CA LEU A 380 -8.07 -2.92 5.05
C LEU A 380 -9.42 -2.21 5.03
N ARG A 381 -10.05 -2.06 6.21
CA ARG A 381 -11.37 -1.45 6.33
C ARG A 381 -11.41 -0.02 5.82
N GLY A 382 -12.56 0.39 5.43
CA GLY A 382 -12.88 1.75 5.02
C GLY A 382 -13.85 1.79 3.85
N SER A 383 -14.54 2.91 3.74
CA SER A 383 -15.33 3.26 2.56
C SER A 383 -14.57 4.26 1.66
N SER A 384 -13.37 4.67 2.07
CA SER A 384 -12.50 5.59 1.34
C SER A 384 -11.05 5.49 1.85
N PHE A 385 -10.12 6.21 1.22
CA PHE A 385 -8.74 6.32 1.72
C PHE A 385 -8.62 7.13 3.02
N HIS A 386 -9.70 7.72 3.48
CA HIS A 386 -9.77 8.53 4.70
C HIS A 386 -10.25 7.67 5.88
N TRP A 387 -9.33 6.97 6.51
CA TRP A 387 -9.62 6.29 7.76
C TRP A 387 -9.35 7.24 8.94
N PRO A 388 -10.31 7.40 9.90
CA PRO A 388 -10.14 8.31 11.02
C PRO A 388 -8.91 7.97 11.86
N PRO A 389 -8.01 8.93 12.15
CA PRO A 389 -6.78 8.66 12.88
C PRO A 389 -7.00 8.03 14.25
N GLU A 390 -8.06 8.43 14.97
CA GLU A 390 -8.41 7.87 16.28
C GLU A 390 -8.81 6.38 16.23
N LYS A 391 -9.12 5.86 15.04
CA LYS A 391 -9.45 4.44 14.80
C LYS A 391 -8.27 3.62 14.28
N ILE A 392 -7.07 4.20 14.15
CA ILE A 392 -5.87 3.43 13.76
C ILE A 392 -5.59 2.29 14.75
N PRO A 393 -5.66 2.49 16.08
CA PRO A 393 -5.46 1.40 17.04
C PRO A 393 -6.47 0.25 16.88
N GLU A 394 -7.75 0.56 16.64
CA GLU A 394 -8.79 -0.45 16.43
C GLU A 394 -8.48 -1.32 15.18
N GLN A 395 -8.09 -0.68 14.06
CA GLN A 395 -7.66 -1.39 12.86
C GLN A 395 -6.38 -2.20 13.12
N GLY A 396 -5.48 -1.67 13.94
CA GLY A 396 -4.26 -2.35 14.33
C GLY A 396 -4.51 -3.61 15.18
N ASP A 397 -5.40 -3.52 16.15
CA ASP A 397 -5.79 -4.68 16.99
C ASP A 397 -6.45 -5.77 16.15
N GLU A 398 -7.29 -5.38 15.19
CA GLU A 398 -7.90 -6.31 14.25
C GLU A 398 -6.84 -7.05 13.42
N VAL A 399 -5.85 -6.34 12.88
CA VAL A 399 -4.75 -6.96 12.12
C VAL A 399 -3.89 -7.88 12.99
N VAL A 400 -3.64 -7.51 14.26
CA VAL A 400 -2.94 -8.40 15.20
C VAL A 400 -3.68 -9.74 15.33
N GLN A 401 -4.99 -9.71 15.50
CA GLN A 401 -5.81 -10.92 15.58
C GLN A 401 -5.86 -11.68 14.26
N MET A 402 -5.92 -10.99 13.13
CA MET A 402 -5.84 -11.62 11.80
C MET A 402 -4.53 -12.38 11.59
N MET A 403 -3.40 -11.78 11.95
CA MET A 403 -2.09 -12.45 11.83
C MET A 403 -1.98 -13.65 12.77
N LEU A 404 -2.56 -13.57 13.97
CA LEU A 404 -2.67 -14.71 14.87
C LEU A 404 -3.52 -15.84 14.25
N GLY A 405 -4.65 -15.49 13.63
CA GLY A 405 -5.50 -16.45 12.92
C GLY A 405 -4.80 -17.13 11.73
N LEU A 406 -4.00 -16.38 10.94
CA LEU A 406 -3.15 -16.98 9.88
C LEU A 406 -2.15 -17.98 10.46
N ALA A 407 -1.45 -17.58 11.52
CA ALA A 407 -0.46 -18.44 12.18
C ALA A 407 -1.09 -19.73 12.72
N ASP A 408 -2.18 -19.62 13.48
CA ASP A 408 -2.87 -20.78 14.05
C ASP A 408 -3.45 -21.71 12.98
N GLY A 409 -4.02 -21.13 11.89
CA GLY A 409 -4.54 -21.93 10.79
C GLY A 409 -3.45 -22.69 10.02
N ALA A 410 -2.33 -22.03 9.75
CA ALA A 410 -1.19 -22.67 9.07
C ALA A 410 -0.56 -23.79 9.93
N LYS A 411 -0.47 -23.58 11.23
CA LYS A 411 0.02 -24.59 12.16
C LYS A 411 -0.87 -25.83 12.21
N GLU A 412 -2.18 -25.65 12.24
CA GLU A 412 -3.15 -26.77 12.23
C GLU A 412 -3.06 -27.61 10.97
N LEU A 413 -2.74 -26.99 9.82
CA LEU A 413 -2.55 -27.68 8.56
C LEU A 413 -1.10 -28.22 8.37
N GLY A 414 -0.21 -28.04 9.36
CA GLY A 414 1.13 -28.62 9.35
C GLY A 414 2.15 -27.89 8.47
N TYR A 415 1.97 -26.59 8.21
CA TYR A 415 2.93 -25.80 7.42
C TYR A 415 4.21 -25.49 8.20
N TYR A 416 4.19 -25.56 9.54
CA TYR A 416 5.38 -25.36 10.41
C TYR A 416 5.18 -25.94 11.80
#